data_014b4df3a1f222a9d32416c5b4b7154e
#
_entry.id   014b4df3a1f222a9d32416c5b4b7154e
#
_cell.length_a   1.000
_cell.length_b   1.000
_cell.length_c   1.000
_cell.angle_alpha   90.00
_cell.angle_beta   90.00
_cell.angle_gamma   90.00
#
_symmetry.space_group_name_H-M   'P 1'
#
loop_
_entity.id
_entity.type
_entity.pdbx_description
1 polymer ?
#
loop_
_entity_poly.entity_id
_entity_poly.type
_entity_poly.pdbx_seq_one_letter_code
_entity_poly.pdbx_strand_id
1 'polypeptide(L)'
;MDGTLYLDDRLFDGVKEFLARIREKGGRYLFLTNNSSRGVESYMEKLGGMGIRTERRDYLTSVDAAIDCLRRRYPGKRCYVQGTRSFYDQLAAAGIPVTCDREDGVDILLSGFDRELTFQKLEDACILLERGAVWLATNPDWVCPTWYGSVPDCGS
;
A
#
# COMPACT_ATOMS: atom_id res chain seq x y z
N MET A 1 -8.68 5.79 -3.19
CA MET A 1 -10.04 5.16 -3.18
C MET A 1 -10.80 5.56 -1.95
N ASP A 2 -10.23 5.40 -0.76
CA ASP A 2 -10.79 5.93 0.49
C ASP A 2 -10.95 7.45 0.38
N GLY A 3 -12.07 7.99 0.87
CA GLY A 3 -12.42 9.41 0.74
C GLY A 3 -12.80 9.87 -0.68
N THR A 4 -12.83 8.97 -1.68
CA THR A 4 -13.16 9.30 -3.08
C THR A 4 -14.34 8.48 -3.60
N LEU A 5 -14.31 7.18 -3.42
CA LEU A 5 -15.38 6.27 -3.85
C LEU A 5 -16.25 5.86 -2.67
N TYR A 6 -15.65 5.73 -1.51
CA TYR A 6 -16.28 5.31 -0.27
C TYR A 6 -15.56 5.93 0.94
N LEU A 7 -16.23 5.92 2.06
CA LEU A 7 -15.62 6.11 3.38
C LEU A 7 -15.92 4.88 4.21
N ASP A 8 -14.88 4.21 4.72
CA ASP A 8 -14.97 2.89 5.35
C ASP A 8 -15.74 1.90 4.44
N ASP A 9 -16.91 1.40 4.85
CA ASP A 9 -17.69 0.42 4.07
C ASP A 9 -18.90 1.04 3.37
N ARG A 10 -18.98 2.37 3.28
CA ARG A 10 -20.09 3.09 2.66
C ARG A 10 -19.66 3.80 1.39
N LEU A 11 -20.21 3.36 0.25
CA LEU A 11 -20.04 4.06 -1.03
C LEU A 11 -20.68 5.45 -0.98
N PHE A 12 -20.06 6.42 -1.67
CA PHE A 12 -20.70 7.69 -1.95
C PHE A 12 -21.80 7.52 -3.01
N ASP A 13 -22.81 8.38 -2.92
CA ASP A 13 -23.92 8.38 -3.87
C ASP A 13 -23.42 8.65 -5.29
N GLY A 14 -24.00 7.95 -6.28
CA GLY A 14 -23.66 8.09 -7.70
C GLY A 14 -22.42 7.33 -8.18
N VAL A 15 -21.63 6.72 -7.29
CA VAL A 15 -20.39 6.01 -7.70
C VAL A 15 -20.70 4.83 -8.61
N LYS A 16 -21.72 4.02 -8.31
CA LYS A 16 -22.06 2.85 -9.14
C LYS A 16 -22.52 3.29 -10.54
N GLU A 17 -23.40 4.27 -10.59
CA GLU A 17 -23.94 4.84 -11.82
C GLU A 17 -22.83 5.45 -12.67
N PHE A 18 -21.90 6.16 -12.04
CA PHE A 18 -20.75 6.76 -12.71
C PHE A 18 -19.85 5.68 -13.35
N LEU A 19 -19.48 4.64 -12.61
CA LEU A 19 -18.64 3.55 -13.12
C LEU A 19 -19.35 2.75 -14.22
N ALA A 20 -20.67 2.48 -14.07
CA ALA A 20 -21.47 1.82 -15.09
C ALA A 20 -21.50 2.64 -16.38
N ARG A 21 -21.72 3.96 -16.29
CA ARG A 21 -21.74 4.86 -17.46
C ARG A 21 -20.43 4.94 -18.20
N ILE A 22 -19.28 4.85 -17.51
CA ILE A 22 -17.97 4.75 -18.17
C ILE A 22 -17.92 3.49 -19.03
N ARG A 23 -18.32 2.34 -18.51
CA ARG A 23 -18.32 1.06 -19.23
C ARG A 23 -19.29 1.05 -20.40
N GLU A 24 -20.48 1.56 -20.24
CA GLU A 24 -21.48 1.69 -21.30
C GLU A 24 -20.97 2.51 -22.50
N LYS A 25 -20.12 3.49 -22.25
CA LYS A 25 -19.46 4.29 -23.29
C LYS A 25 -18.18 3.66 -23.84
N GLY A 26 -17.86 2.41 -23.51
CA GLY A 26 -16.64 1.73 -23.93
C GLY A 26 -15.37 2.24 -23.22
N GLY A 27 -15.52 3.05 -22.17
CA GLY A 27 -14.41 3.56 -21.37
C GLY A 27 -13.87 2.52 -20.37
N ARG A 28 -12.68 2.82 -19.86
CA ARG A 28 -12.02 2.05 -18.78
C ARG A 28 -11.73 2.97 -17.62
N TYR A 29 -11.61 2.40 -16.44
CA TYR A 29 -11.17 3.09 -15.23
C TYR A 29 -10.07 2.30 -14.54
N LEU A 30 -9.26 2.98 -13.76
CA LEU A 30 -8.21 2.41 -12.94
C LEU A 30 -8.36 2.95 -11.51
N PHE A 31 -8.39 2.04 -10.55
CA PHE A 31 -8.41 2.39 -9.14
C PHE A 31 -6.99 2.59 -8.64
N LEU A 32 -6.69 3.81 -8.20
CA LEU A 32 -5.42 4.13 -7.57
C LEU A 32 -5.58 4.13 -6.06
N THR A 33 -4.62 3.53 -5.35
CA THR A 33 -4.56 3.60 -3.89
C THR A 33 -3.12 3.69 -3.41
N ASN A 34 -2.88 4.60 -2.45
CA ASN A 34 -1.60 4.71 -1.75
C ASN A 34 -1.53 3.83 -0.49
N ASN A 35 -2.64 3.21 -0.09
CA ASN A 35 -2.68 2.32 1.06
C ASN A 35 -1.97 0.99 0.76
N SER A 36 -0.83 0.76 1.40
CA SER A 36 0.01 -0.43 1.24
C SER A 36 -0.31 -1.54 2.23
N SER A 37 -1.23 -1.32 3.19
CA SER A 37 -1.50 -2.27 4.26
C SER A 37 -2.24 -3.53 3.84
N ARG A 38 -2.78 -3.56 2.61
CA ARG A 38 -3.61 -4.66 2.09
C ARG A 38 -3.27 -4.97 0.64
N GLY A 39 -3.51 -6.23 0.21
CA GLY A 39 -3.41 -6.64 -1.18
C GLY A 39 -4.63 -6.25 -2.02
N VAL A 40 -4.49 -6.34 -3.34
CA VAL A 40 -5.57 -6.01 -4.30
C VAL A 40 -6.79 -6.90 -4.11
N GLU A 41 -6.61 -8.16 -3.71
CA GLU A 41 -7.68 -9.11 -3.44
C GLU A 41 -8.65 -8.57 -2.40
N SER A 42 -8.14 -7.96 -1.33
CA SER A 42 -8.97 -7.33 -0.28
C SER A 42 -9.80 -6.17 -0.82
N TYR A 43 -9.28 -5.40 -1.80
CA TYR A 43 -10.04 -4.33 -2.46
C TYR A 43 -11.10 -4.89 -3.41
N MET A 44 -10.78 -5.97 -4.12
CA MET A 44 -11.75 -6.67 -4.99
C MET A 44 -12.91 -7.23 -4.19
N GLU A 45 -12.64 -7.87 -3.04
CA GLU A 45 -13.68 -8.35 -2.12
C GLU A 45 -14.52 -7.20 -1.58
N LYS A 46 -13.88 -6.13 -1.10
CA LYS A 46 -14.55 -4.95 -0.55
C LYS A 46 -15.48 -4.30 -1.58
N LEU A 47 -15.00 -4.01 -2.78
CA LEU A 47 -15.82 -3.42 -3.85
C LEU A 47 -16.88 -4.41 -4.35
N GLY A 48 -16.57 -5.70 -4.39
CA GLY A 48 -17.53 -6.77 -4.69
C GLY A 48 -18.71 -6.81 -3.69
N GLY A 49 -18.41 -6.71 -2.39
CA GLY A 49 -19.43 -6.58 -1.34
C GLY A 49 -20.30 -5.33 -1.48
N MET A 50 -19.74 -4.25 -2.05
CA MET A 50 -20.48 -3.02 -2.39
C MET A 50 -21.20 -3.10 -3.76
N GLY A 51 -21.11 -4.25 -4.48
CA GLY A 51 -21.76 -4.47 -5.78
C GLY A 51 -20.98 -3.96 -6.98
N ILE A 52 -19.68 -3.67 -6.83
CA ILE A 52 -18.79 -3.25 -7.92
C ILE A 52 -17.82 -4.39 -8.23
N ARG A 53 -18.04 -5.10 -9.35
CA ARG A 53 -17.15 -6.19 -9.79
C ARG A 53 -15.92 -5.61 -10.48
N THR A 54 -14.74 -6.06 -10.04
CA THR A 54 -13.44 -5.60 -10.52
C THR A 54 -12.48 -6.77 -10.71
N GLU A 55 -11.41 -6.53 -11.46
CA GLU A 55 -10.33 -7.49 -11.70
C GLU A 55 -8.99 -6.88 -11.26
N ARG A 56 -7.95 -7.71 -11.05
CA ARG A 56 -6.60 -7.23 -10.66
C ARG A 56 -6.08 -6.11 -11.54
N ARG A 57 -6.34 -6.18 -12.84
CA ARG A 57 -5.91 -5.18 -13.84
C ARG A 57 -6.58 -3.81 -13.69
N ASP A 58 -7.64 -3.71 -12.89
CA ASP A 58 -8.35 -2.45 -12.64
C ASP A 58 -7.70 -1.66 -11.48
N TYR A 59 -6.59 -2.15 -10.91
CA TYR A 59 -5.91 -1.53 -9.77
C TYR A 59 -4.45 -1.21 -10.06
N LEU A 60 -4.01 -0.09 -9.51
CA LEU A 60 -2.60 0.27 -9.33
C LEU A 60 -2.42 0.74 -7.88
N THR A 61 -1.56 0.04 -7.14
CA THR A 61 -1.31 0.32 -5.73
C THR A 61 0.06 0.95 -5.51
N SER A 62 0.28 1.57 -4.36
CA SER A 62 1.62 2.02 -3.96
C SER A 62 2.60 0.84 -3.81
N VAL A 63 2.10 -0.37 -3.54
CA VAL A 63 2.93 -1.58 -3.53
C VAL A 63 3.45 -1.92 -4.92
N ASP A 64 2.58 -1.84 -5.96
CA ASP A 64 3.01 -2.03 -7.36
C ASP A 64 4.09 -1.00 -7.74
N ALA A 65 3.90 0.25 -7.34
CA ALA A 65 4.87 1.31 -7.60
C ALA A 65 6.20 1.08 -6.84
N ALA A 66 6.13 0.62 -5.59
CA ALA A 66 7.32 0.28 -4.81
C ALA A 66 8.10 -0.88 -5.44
N ILE A 67 7.40 -1.94 -5.87
CA ILE A 67 8.03 -3.09 -6.57
C ILE A 67 8.72 -2.62 -7.85
N ASP A 68 8.06 -1.81 -8.68
CA ASP A 68 8.65 -1.28 -9.92
C ASP A 68 9.87 -0.39 -9.62
N CYS A 69 9.79 0.48 -8.63
CA CYS A 69 10.90 1.31 -8.17
C CYS A 69 12.09 0.48 -7.71
N LEU A 70 11.86 -0.52 -6.86
CA LEU A 70 12.91 -1.40 -6.34
C LEU A 70 13.60 -2.18 -7.46
N ARG A 71 12.84 -2.76 -8.38
CA ARG A 71 13.41 -3.49 -9.52
C ARG A 71 14.26 -2.62 -10.44
N ARG A 72 13.84 -1.38 -10.69
CA ARG A 72 14.53 -0.48 -11.62
C ARG A 72 15.69 0.26 -11.00
N ARG A 73 15.53 0.75 -9.77
CA ARG A 73 16.50 1.66 -9.15
C ARG A 73 17.41 0.96 -8.14
N TYR A 74 16.95 -0.15 -7.57
CA TYR A 74 17.63 -0.86 -6.49
C TYR A 74 17.64 -2.39 -6.73
N PRO A 75 18.07 -2.87 -7.92
CA PRO A 75 18.02 -4.28 -8.26
C PRO A 75 18.85 -5.12 -7.27
N GLY A 76 18.22 -6.15 -6.71
CA GLY A 76 18.87 -7.09 -5.78
C GLY A 76 19.15 -6.57 -4.39
N LYS A 77 18.78 -5.31 -4.08
CA LYS A 77 18.98 -4.73 -2.75
C LYS A 77 18.05 -5.34 -1.71
N ARG A 78 18.60 -5.59 -0.51
CA ARG A 78 17.89 -6.16 0.63
C ARG A 78 17.04 -5.09 1.32
N CYS A 79 15.76 -5.34 1.48
CA CYS A 79 14.81 -4.40 2.07
C CYS A 79 14.33 -4.90 3.44
N TYR A 80 14.48 -4.09 4.49
CA TYR A 80 13.71 -4.23 5.72
C TYR A 80 12.34 -3.62 5.51
N VAL A 81 11.28 -4.38 5.81
CA VAL A 81 9.89 -3.94 5.59
C VAL A 81 9.28 -3.48 6.91
N GLN A 82 9.12 -2.17 7.06
CA GLN A 82 8.28 -1.57 8.09
C GLN A 82 6.87 -1.42 7.55
N GLY A 83 6.03 -2.41 7.80
CA GLY A 83 4.70 -2.49 7.24
C GLY A 83 3.93 -3.70 7.77
N THR A 84 2.74 -3.92 7.24
CA THR A 84 1.92 -5.07 7.58
C THR A 84 2.49 -6.36 6.99
N ARG A 85 2.07 -7.50 7.54
CA ARG A 85 2.40 -8.81 6.99
C ARG A 85 1.96 -8.93 5.52
N SER A 86 0.79 -8.40 5.18
CA SER A 86 0.31 -8.37 3.78
C SER A 86 1.24 -7.59 2.84
N PHE A 87 1.80 -6.48 3.31
CA PHE A 87 2.77 -5.71 2.52
C PHE A 87 4.05 -6.51 2.27
N TYR A 88 4.59 -7.14 3.31
CA TYR A 88 5.75 -8.02 3.21
C TYR A 88 5.51 -9.16 2.20
N ASP A 89 4.39 -9.86 2.31
CA ASP A 89 4.06 -11.01 1.47
C ASP A 89 3.93 -10.63 -0.02
N GLN A 90 3.38 -9.46 -0.33
CA GLN A 90 3.30 -8.95 -1.70
C GLN A 90 4.69 -8.68 -2.30
N LEU A 91 5.59 -8.08 -1.53
CA LEU A 91 6.97 -7.82 -1.95
C LEU A 91 7.74 -9.13 -2.17
N ALA A 92 7.61 -10.07 -1.22
CA ALA A 92 8.25 -11.39 -1.30
C ALA A 92 7.74 -12.18 -2.52
N ALA A 93 6.43 -12.19 -2.75
CA ALA A 93 5.81 -12.83 -3.93
C ALA A 93 6.28 -12.20 -5.24
N ALA A 94 6.63 -10.92 -5.25
CA ALA A 94 7.22 -10.22 -6.38
C ALA A 94 8.73 -10.50 -6.56
N GLY A 95 9.34 -11.32 -5.70
CA GLY A 95 10.76 -11.67 -5.74
C GLY A 95 11.70 -10.55 -5.26
N ILE A 96 11.19 -9.60 -4.49
CA ILE A 96 12.03 -8.58 -3.83
C ILE A 96 12.71 -9.24 -2.61
N PRO A 97 14.04 -9.09 -2.42
CA PRO A 97 14.72 -9.57 -1.22
C PRO A 97 14.26 -8.79 0.02
N VAL A 98 13.39 -9.36 0.83
CA VAL A 98 12.81 -8.71 2.00
C VAL A 98 13.16 -9.41 3.30
N THR A 99 13.19 -8.64 4.39
CA THR A 99 13.31 -9.12 5.76
C THR A 99 12.43 -8.28 6.70
N CYS A 100 12.07 -8.85 7.86
CA CYS A 100 11.50 -8.13 8.99
C CYS A 100 12.47 -8.11 10.19
N ASP A 101 13.67 -8.66 10.01
CA ASP A 101 14.69 -8.72 11.04
C ASP A 101 15.78 -7.68 10.77
N ARG A 102 16.26 -7.04 11.85
CA ARG A 102 17.40 -6.15 11.80
C ARG A 102 18.68 -6.96 11.64
N GLU A 103 19.08 -7.19 10.41
CA GLU A 103 20.27 -7.95 10.06
C GLU A 103 21.29 -7.08 9.33
N ASP A 104 22.54 -7.55 9.27
CA ASP A 104 23.57 -6.89 8.47
C ASP A 104 23.27 -7.05 6.97
N GLY A 105 23.63 -6.03 6.18
CA GLY A 105 23.40 -6.05 4.73
C GLY A 105 22.02 -5.61 4.29
N VAL A 106 21.20 -5.04 5.19
CA VAL A 106 19.99 -4.32 4.79
C VAL A 106 20.40 -3.01 4.12
N ASP A 107 19.99 -2.86 2.86
CA ASP A 107 20.30 -1.67 2.04
C ASP A 107 19.20 -0.60 2.14
N ILE A 108 17.95 -1.03 2.33
CA ILE A 108 16.76 -0.19 2.20
C ILE A 108 15.84 -0.42 3.40
N LEU A 109 15.41 0.67 4.04
CA LEU A 109 14.23 0.71 4.90
C LEU A 109 13.03 1.08 4.02
N LEU A 110 12.08 0.17 3.86
CA LEU A 110 10.86 0.38 3.09
C LEU A 110 9.66 0.51 4.03
N SER A 111 9.15 1.74 4.20
CA SER A 111 8.00 2.03 5.06
C SER A 111 6.70 2.02 4.28
N GLY A 112 5.71 1.33 4.83
CA GLY A 112 4.33 1.30 4.35
C GLY A 112 3.35 1.76 5.43
N PHE A 113 2.06 1.83 5.09
CA PHE A 113 1.00 2.05 6.08
C PHE A 113 0.92 0.84 7.01
N ASP A 114 1.50 0.96 8.21
CA ASP A 114 1.69 -0.15 9.14
C ASP A 114 0.68 -0.12 10.29
N ARG A 115 -0.39 -0.90 10.18
CA ARG A 115 -1.37 -1.12 11.24
C ARG A 115 -0.94 -2.19 12.25
N GLU A 116 0.22 -2.77 12.06
CA GLU A 116 0.86 -3.77 12.92
C GLU A 116 2.16 -3.21 13.54
N LEU A 117 2.26 -1.87 13.60
CA LEU A 117 3.43 -1.15 14.09
C LEU A 117 3.72 -1.53 15.55
N THR A 118 4.99 -1.82 15.82
CA THR A 118 5.51 -2.08 17.18
C THR A 118 6.67 -1.15 17.46
N PHE A 119 6.99 -0.96 18.75
CA PHE A 119 8.18 -0.21 19.13
C PHE A 119 9.45 -0.81 18.53
N GLN A 120 9.55 -2.14 18.47
CA GLN A 120 10.70 -2.83 17.87
C GLN A 120 10.90 -2.45 16.40
N LYS A 121 9.83 -2.35 15.61
CA LYS A 121 9.93 -1.90 14.21
C LYS A 121 10.46 -0.47 14.10
N LEU A 122 10.07 0.43 15.01
CA LEU A 122 10.59 1.80 15.04
C LEU A 122 12.06 1.83 15.44
N GLU A 123 12.45 1.08 16.46
CA GLU A 123 13.85 0.93 16.89
C GLU A 123 14.73 0.42 15.74
N ASP A 124 14.30 -0.66 15.09
CA ASP A 124 15.01 -1.25 13.96
C ASP A 124 15.16 -0.26 12.80
N ALA A 125 14.09 0.48 12.49
CA ALA A 125 14.12 1.52 11.46
C ALA A 125 15.15 2.61 11.78
N CYS A 126 15.16 3.14 12.99
CA CYS A 126 16.13 4.15 13.41
C CYS A 126 17.58 3.66 13.28
N ILE A 127 17.84 2.44 13.77
CA ILE A 127 19.20 1.86 13.73
C ILE A 127 19.64 1.58 12.28
N LEU A 128 18.75 1.11 11.42
CA LEU A 128 19.06 0.86 10.01
C LEU A 128 19.36 2.16 9.27
N LEU A 129 18.63 3.24 9.56
CA LEU A 129 18.91 4.57 9.00
C LEU A 129 20.27 5.13 9.47
N GLU A 130 20.61 4.97 10.76
CA GLU A 130 21.91 5.35 11.29
C GLU A 130 23.06 4.56 10.61
N ARG A 131 22.80 3.32 10.20
CA ARG A 131 23.73 2.48 9.45
C ARG A 131 23.80 2.81 7.95
N GLY A 132 23.02 3.80 7.49
CA GLY A 132 23.04 4.29 6.12
C GLY A 132 22.08 3.60 5.15
N ALA A 133 21.08 2.87 5.63
CA ALA A 133 20.03 2.34 4.76
C ALA A 133 19.26 3.48 4.07
N VAL A 134 18.93 3.28 2.79
CA VAL A 134 18.11 4.25 2.04
C VAL A 134 16.66 4.15 2.50
N TRP A 135 16.06 5.26 2.90
CA TRP A 135 14.66 5.28 3.29
C TRP A 135 13.74 5.51 2.09
N LEU A 136 12.83 4.58 1.87
CA LEU A 136 11.74 4.67 0.91
C LEU A 136 10.41 4.51 1.65
N ALA A 137 9.43 5.34 1.30
CA ALA A 137 8.07 5.27 1.84
C ALA A 137 7.05 5.11 0.72
N THR A 138 5.99 4.35 0.96
CA THR A 138 4.95 4.10 -0.05
C THR A 138 4.06 5.31 -0.29
N ASN A 139 3.95 6.22 0.69
CA ASN A 139 3.32 7.53 0.57
C ASN A 139 3.82 8.48 1.67
N PRO A 140 3.69 9.82 1.50
CA PRO A 140 4.11 10.81 2.49
C PRO A 140 2.98 11.26 3.41
N ASP A 141 1.78 10.67 3.35
CA ASP A 141 0.61 11.14 4.08
C ASP A 141 0.79 10.99 5.60
N TRP A 142 0.54 12.05 6.35
CA TRP A 142 0.66 12.07 7.80
C TRP A 142 -0.49 11.36 8.47
N VAL A 143 -1.69 11.45 7.89
CA VAL A 143 -2.91 10.92 8.48
C VAL A 143 -3.82 10.29 7.43
N CYS A 144 -4.53 9.24 7.83
CA CYS A 144 -5.60 8.62 7.07
C CYS A 144 -6.95 9.01 7.69
N PRO A 145 -7.91 9.59 6.94
CA PRO A 145 -9.23 9.92 7.46
C PRO A 145 -10.07 8.66 7.67
N THR A 146 -10.80 8.63 8.78
CA THR A 146 -11.79 7.61 9.11
C THR A 146 -13.09 8.28 9.56
N TRP A 147 -14.16 7.53 9.71
CA TRP A 147 -15.43 8.08 10.19
C TRP A 147 -15.36 8.58 11.65
N TYR A 148 -14.41 8.09 12.44
CA TYR A 148 -14.20 8.47 13.86
C TYR A 148 -13.05 9.46 14.08
N GLY A 149 -12.39 9.92 13.03
CA GLY A 149 -11.29 10.88 13.11
C GLY A 149 -10.13 10.55 12.19
N SER A 150 -8.97 11.13 12.44
CA SER A 150 -7.75 10.86 11.70
C SER A 150 -6.85 9.90 12.46
N VAL A 151 -6.30 8.92 11.77
CA VAL A 151 -5.31 7.98 12.32
C VAL A 151 -3.95 8.20 11.62
N PRO A 152 -2.82 7.82 12.24
CA PRO A 152 -1.51 7.90 11.58
C PRO A 152 -1.50 7.15 10.24
N ASP A 153 -0.81 7.70 9.25
CA ASP A 153 -0.51 7.03 7.98
C ASP A 153 1.00 6.85 7.81
N CYS A 154 1.45 6.43 6.65
CA CYS A 154 2.83 6.04 6.36
C CYS A 154 3.86 7.18 6.63
N GLY A 155 3.48 8.44 6.44
CA GLY A 155 4.35 9.60 6.63
C GLY A 155 4.45 10.10 8.08
N SER A 156 3.66 9.57 9.01
CA SER A 156 3.72 9.98 10.41
C SER A 156 4.78 9.26 11.20
#